data_986c531540c1633d298ff19e4e241420
#
_entry.id   986c531540c1633d298ff19e4e241420
#
_cell.length_a   1.000
_cell.length_b   1.000
_cell.length_c   1.000
_cell.angle_alpha   90.00
_cell.angle_beta   90.00
_cell.angle_gamma   90.00
#
_symmetry.space_group_name_H-M   'P 1'
#
loop_
_entity.id
_entity.type
_entity.pdbx_description
1 polymer ?
#
loop_
_entity_poly.entity_id
_entity_poly.type
_entity_poly.pdbx_seq_one_letter_code
_entity_poly.pdbx_strand_id
1 'polypeptide(L)'
;MFVDEEVRIPLDDVELDGHVCLPRRACGVIVFAHGSGSGRHSPRNRQVAAVLRQAGLGTVLLDLLTAEEEDRDRRTRELRFDIPMLAGRLTGTVDWLAGHPATGQNPIGLFGASTGAAAALLTAAERPAVIHAVVSRGGRPDLAGDALTRVRAPTLLIVCGDDEQVLDLNRQAMRHMTIVPRLEIVAGATHLFEEPGTLDRAAELAADWFLRHLGTTPGPV
;
A
#
# COMPACT_ATOMS: atom_id res chain seq x y z
N MET A 1 -11.77 5.68 -19.97
CA MET A 1 -12.24 6.88 -19.23
C MET A 1 -11.08 7.33 -18.37
N PHE A 2 -10.82 8.61 -18.16
CA PHE A 2 -9.92 9.13 -17.14
C PHE A 2 -10.78 9.46 -15.93
N VAL A 3 -10.40 8.98 -14.75
CA VAL A 3 -11.07 9.28 -13.49
C VAL A 3 -10.08 10.00 -12.58
N ASP A 4 -10.48 11.07 -11.95
CA ASP A 4 -9.70 11.82 -10.96
C ASP A 4 -10.70 12.50 -10.03
N GLU A 5 -11.06 11.81 -8.95
CA GLU A 5 -12.18 12.23 -8.09
C GLU A 5 -11.98 11.83 -6.63
N GLU A 6 -12.49 12.67 -5.74
CA GLU A 6 -12.69 12.32 -4.34
C GLU A 6 -13.88 11.35 -4.24
N VAL A 7 -13.72 10.29 -3.45
CA VAL A 7 -14.73 9.26 -3.25
C VAL A 7 -14.98 9.03 -1.78
N ARG A 8 -16.17 8.56 -1.47
CA ARG A 8 -16.50 7.98 -0.17
C ARG A 8 -16.68 6.50 -0.32
N ILE A 9 -15.92 5.75 0.47
CA ILE A 9 -15.87 4.29 0.41
C ILE A 9 -16.71 3.77 1.57
N PRO A 10 -17.91 3.25 1.30
CA PRO A 10 -18.77 2.71 2.34
C PRO A 10 -18.24 1.34 2.80
N LEU A 11 -18.01 1.20 4.08
CA LEU A 11 -17.73 -0.05 4.77
C LEU A 11 -18.86 -0.35 5.75
N ASP A 12 -18.86 -1.54 6.35
CA ASP A 12 -19.96 -1.98 7.22
C ASP A 12 -20.21 -1.06 8.43
N ASP A 13 -19.14 -0.49 8.99
CA ASP A 13 -19.17 0.32 10.21
C ASP A 13 -18.81 1.79 10.02
N VAL A 14 -18.13 2.14 8.91
CA VAL A 14 -17.65 3.50 8.64
C VAL A 14 -17.71 3.82 7.15
N GLU A 15 -17.62 5.11 6.84
CA GLU A 15 -17.35 5.61 5.49
C GLU A 15 -15.99 6.28 5.46
N LEU A 16 -15.11 5.83 4.58
CA LEU A 16 -13.74 6.35 4.46
C LEU A 16 -13.65 7.34 3.31
N ASP A 17 -12.91 8.42 3.53
CA ASP A 17 -12.56 9.34 2.48
C ASP A 17 -11.40 8.80 1.64
N GLY A 18 -11.52 8.90 0.32
CA GLY A 18 -10.52 8.45 -0.63
C GLY A 18 -10.41 9.36 -1.85
N HIS A 19 -9.32 9.21 -2.58
CA HIS A 19 -9.08 9.84 -3.87
C HIS A 19 -8.68 8.79 -4.89
N VAL A 20 -9.48 8.63 -5.93
CA VAL A 20 -9.27 7.68 -7.03
C VAL A 20 -8.75 8.42 -8.26
N CYS A 21 -7.62 8.00 -8.78
CA CYS A 21 -7.10 8.50 -10.04
C CYS A 21 -6.76 7.33 -10.97
N LEU A 22 -7.51 7.21 -12.09
CA LEU A 22 -7.34 6.12 -13.06
C LEU A 22 -6.98 6.70 -14.43
N PRO A 23 -5.75 6.50 -14.91
CA PRO A 23 -5.39 6.79 -16.29
C PRO A 23 -6.25 5.99 -17.27
N ARG A 24 -6.43 6.52 -18.49
CA ARG A 24 -7.02 5.72 -19.58
C ARG A 24 -6.18 4.48 -19.80
N ARG A 25 -6.78 3.28 -19.70
CA ARG A 25 -6.09 1.98 -19.84
C ARG A 25 -5.06 1.73 -18.70
N ALA A 26 -5.45 1.99 -17.47
CA ALA A 26 -4.63 1.60 -16.33
C ALA A 26 -4.32 0.10 -16.38
N CYS A 27 -3.04 -0.29 -16.24
CA CYS A 27 -2.63 -1.70 -16.23
C CYS A 27 -2.91 -2.38 -14.87
N GLY A 28 -3.29 -1.62 -13.86
CA GLY A 28 -3.65 -2.09 -12.53
C GLY A 28 -3.97 -0.90 -11.64
N VAL A 29 -4.50 -1.18 -10.45
CA VAL A 29 -4.88 -0.17 -9.45
C VAL A 29 -4.09 -0.40 -8.18
N ILE A 30 -3.41 0.63 -7.69
CA ILE A 30 -2.61 0.58 -6.46
C ILE A 30 -3.35 1.29 -5.34
N VAL A 31 -3.66 0.55 -4.28
CA VAL A 31 -4.29 1.08 -3.07
C VAL A 31 -3.21 1.38 -2.04
N PHE A 32 -3.24 2.60 -1.51
CA PHE A 32 -2.25 3.10 -0.56
C PHE A 32 -2.73 2.94 0.87
N ALA A 33 -1.99 2.17 1.67
CA ALA A 33 -2.10 2.12 3.11
C ALA A 33 -1.05 3.06 3.74
N HIS A 34 -1.51 4.19 4.25
CA HIS A 34 -0.63 5.18 4.87
C HIS A 34 -0.10 4.73 6.24
N GLY A 35 1.01 5.32 6.68
CA GLY A 35 1.55 5.10 8.02
C GLY A 35 0.81 5.90 9.10
N SER A 36 1.16 5.64 10.36
CA SER A 36 0.60 6.32 11.54
C SER A 36 0.77 7.84 11.47
N GLY A 37 -0.31 8.59 11.76
CA GLY A 37 -0.34 10.05 11.72
C GLY A 37 -0.25 10.65 10.32
N SER A 38 -0.54 9.86 9.29
CA SER A 38 -0.57 10.24 7.87
C SER A 38 -1.98 10.02 7.31
N GLY A 39 -2.20 10.36 6.04
CA GLY A 39 -3.48 10.17 5.36
C GLY A 39 -3.35 10.30 3.84
N ARG A 40 -4.50 10.38 3.13
CA ARG A 40 -4.56 10.54 1.67
C ARG A 40 -3.87 11.80 1.15
N HIS A 41 -3.71 12.82 1.99
CA HIS A 41 -3.05 14.08 1.66
C HIS A 41 -1.53 14.06 1.91
N SER A 42 -0.96 12.95 2.36
CA SER A 42 0.49 12.81 2.58
C SER A 42 1.30 13.25 1.35
N PRO A 43 2.18 14.27 1.45
CA PRO A 43 2.99 14.69 0.31
C PRO A 43 3.83 13.56 -0.26
N ARG A 44 4.41 12.71 0.59
CA ARG A 44 5.21 11.55 0.18
C ARG A 44 4.41 10.50 -0.57
N ASN A 45 3.23 10.13 -0.08
CA ASN A 45 2.39 9.16 -0.79
C ASN A 45 1.86 9.74 -2.11
N ARG A 46 1.55 11.04 -2.15
CA ARG A 46 1.13 11.73 -3.38
C ARG A 46 2.25 11.77 -4.42
N GLN A 47 3.52 11.98 -4.00
CA GLN A 47 4.68 11.95 -4.90
C GLN A 47 4.85 10.54 -5.50
N VAL A 48 4.83 9.49 -4.67
CA VAL A 48 4.87 8.10 -5.16
C VAL A 48 3.71 7.82 -6.11
N ALA A 49 2.47 8.19 -5.73
CA ALA A 49 1.29 8.00 -6.56
C ALA A 49 1.42 8.72 -7.92
N ALA A 50 2.04 9.91 -7.97
CA ALA A 50 2.29 10.63 -9.22
C ALA A 50 3.21 9.83 -10.16
N VAL A 51 4.30 9.23 -9.64
CA VAL A 51 5.20 8.37 -10.41
C VAL A 51 4.47 7.12 -10.92
N LEU A 52 3.67 6.46 -10.08
CA LEU A 52 2.88 5.29 -10.49
C LEU A 52 1.88 5.64 -11.60
N ARG A 53 1.21 6.79 -11.51
CA ARG A 53 0.28 7.26 -12.56
C ARG A 53 1.00 7.57 -13.87
N GLN A 54 2.19 8.17 -13.81
CA GLN A 54 3.04 8.39 -15.01
C GLN A 54 3.44 7.08 -15.68
N ALA A 55 3.61 6.02 -14.88
CA ALA A 55 3.87 4.67 -15.36
C ALA A 55 2.61 3.93 -15.88
N GLY A 56 1.43 4.56 -15.89
CA GLY A 56 0.19 3.97 -16.41
C GLY A 56 -0.60 3.15 -15.38
N LEU A 57 -0.30 3.29 -14.09
CA LEU A 57 -1.04 2.65 -12.99
C LEU A 57 -2.12 3.58 -12.44
N GLY A 58 -3.27 3.03 -12.08
CA GLY A 58 -4.26 3.72 -11.27
C GLY A 58 -3.84 3.79 -9.81
N THR A 59 -4.31 4.80 -9.08
CA THR A 59 -4.00 4.96 -7.66
C THR A 59 -5.24 5.29 -6.85
N VAL A 60 -5.33 4.71 -5.66
CA VAL A 60 -6.33 5.01 -4.65
C VAL A 60 -5.60 5.37 -3.36
N LEU A 61 -5.69 6.65 -3.00
CA LEU A 61 -5.24 7.14 -1.70
C LEU A 61 -6.46 7.25 -0.80
N LEU A 62 -6.40 6.69 0.40
CA LEU A 62 -7.50 6.75 1.35
C LEU A 62 -7.02 7.14 2.74
N ASP A 63 -7.93 7.60 3.57
CA ASP A 63 -7.74 7.73 5.00
C ASP A 63 -8.23 6.46 5.68
N LEU A 64 -7.35 5.77 6.42
CA LEU A 64 -7.70 4.55 7.16
C LEU A 64 -8.45 4.84 8.46
N LEU A 65 -8.49 6.09 8.89
CA LEU A 65 -9.28 6.60 10.01
C LEU A 65 -10.27 7.64 9.50
N THR A 66 -11.47 7.68 10.06
CA THR A 66 -12.39 8.79 9.84
C THR A 66 -11.84 10.08 10.47
N ALA A 67 -12.37 11.24 10.09
CA ALA A 67 -11.93 12.52 10.66
C ALA A 67 -12.10 12.58 12.19
N GLU A 68 -13.19 12.01 12.71
CA GLU A 68 -13.48 11.95 14.15
C GLU A 68 -12.49 11.02 14.88
N GLU A 69 -12.17 9.89 14.26
CA GLU A 69 -11.19 8.94 14.79
C GLU A 69 -9.79 9.52 14.77
N GLU A 70 -9.41 10.23 13.73
CA GLU A 70 -8.12 10.91 13.67
C GLU A 70 -8.00 11.99 14.74
N ASP A 71 -9.06 12.78 14.98
CA ASP A 71 -9.09 13.75 16.06
C ASP A 71 -8.94 13.10 17.44
N ARG A 72 -9.56 11.94 17.67
CA ARG A 72 -9.37 11.14 18.87
C ARG A 72 -7.93 10.60 18.92
N ASP A 73 -7.44 10.03 17.84
CA ASP A 73 -6.15 9.37 17.79
C ASP A 73 -4.96 10.34 17.93
N ARG A 74 -5.11 11.60 17.56
CA ARG A 74 -4.10 12.65 17.85
C ARG A 74 -3.79 12.76 19.33
N ARG A 75 -4.77 12.47 20.20
CA ARG A 75 -4.65 12.53 21.66
C ARG A 75 -4.26 11.20 22.28
N THR A 76 -4.87 10.10 21.81
CA THR A 76 -4.74 8.78 22.44
C THR A 76 -3.66 7.92 21.81
N ARG A 77 -3.42 8.07 20.52
CA ARG A 77 -2.51 7.24 19.67
C ARG A 77 -2.89 5.75 19.65
N GLU A 78 -4.11 5.39 19.98
CA GLU A 78 -4.57 4.00 20.08
C GLU A 78 -4.86 3.39 18.70
N LEU A 79 -5.55 4.15 17.83
CA LEU A 79 -6.07 3.61 16.56
C LEU A 79 -5.00 3.45 15.48
N ARG A 80 -4.00 4.34 15.44
CA ARG A 80 -2.92 4.32 14.44
C ARG A 80 -2.03 3.08 14.51
N PHE A 81 -2.09 2.33 15.60
CA PHE A 81 -1.36 1.08 15.81
C PHE A 81 -2.29 -0.13 15.92
N ASP A 82 -3.60 0.03 15.77
CA ASP A 82 -4.55 -1.07 15.65
C ASP A 82 -4.48 -1.67 14.23
N ILE A 83 -3.43 -2.46 14.00
CA ILE A 83 -3.16 -3.04 12.68
C ILE A 83 -4.32 -3.92 12.18
N PRO A 84 -4.98 -4.75 13.01
CA PRO A 84 -6.14 -5.51 12.58
C PRO A 84 -7.29 -4.63 12.08
N MET A 85 -7.64 -3.56 12.80
CA MET A 85 -8.68 -2.62 12.39
C MET A 85 -8.32 -1.91 11.08
N LEU A 86 -7.08 -1.39 10.96
CA LEU A 86 -6.60 -0.74 9.74
C LEU A 86 -6.60 -1.70 8.55
N ALA A 87 -6.22 -2.96 8.75
CA ALA A 87 -6.26 -3.99 7.72
C ALA A 87 -7.70 -4.34 7.31
N GLY A 88 -8.63 -4.44 8.24
CA GLY A 88 -10.05 -4.66 7.95
C GLY A 88 -10.62 -3.57 7.02
N ARG A 89 -10.28 -2.31 7.27
CA ARG A 89 -10.68 -1.17 6.43
C ARG A 89 -10.04 -1.20 5.04
N LEU A 90 -8.76 -1.54 4.98
CA LEU A 90 -8.08 -1.71 3.69
C LEU A 90 -8.67 -2.88 2.91
N THR A 91 -9.01 -3.99 3.57
CA THR A 91 -9.66 -5.16 2.96
C THR A 91 -11.04 -4.80 2.41
N GLY A 92 -11.87 -4.09 3.21
CA GLY A 92 -13.16 -3.60 2.74
C GLY A 92 -13.04 -2.65 1.54
N THR A 93 -12.02 -1.77 1.54
CA THR A 93 -11.71 -0.91 0.38
C THR A 93 -11.36 -1.73 -0.86
N VAL A 94 -10.55 -2.77 -0.72
CA VAL A 94 -10.20 -3.69 -1.82
C VAL A 94 -11.45 -4.39 -2.36
N ASP A 95 -12.32 -4.88 -1.49
CA ASP A 95 -13.57 -5.54 -1.88
C ASP A 95 -14.51 -4.56 -2.61
N TRP A 96 -14.63 -3.32 -2.12
CA TRP A 96 -15.38 -2.27 -2.79
C TRP A 96 -14.84 -1.96 -4.20
N LEU A 97 -13.52 -1.84 -4.36
CA LEU A 97 -12.87 -1.60 -5.65
C LEU A 97 -13.08 -2.77 -6.62
N ALA A 98 -13.02 -4.01 -6.15
CA ALA A 98 -13.24 -5.20 -6.97
C ALA A 98 -14.68 -5.27 -7.49
N GLY A 99 -15.66 -4.73 -6.76
CA GLY A 99 -17.06 -4.60 -7.18
C GLY A 99 -17.40 -3.34 -7.97
N HIS A 100 -16.49 -2.36 -8.03
CA HIS A 100 -16.77 -1.05 -8.61
C HIS A 100 -16.60 -1.07 -10.15
N PRO A 101 -17.54 -0.55 -10.95
CA PRO A 101 -17.51 -0.63 -12.41
C PRO A 101 -16.24 -0.05 -13.07
N ALA A 102 -15.67 0.99 -12.48
CA ALA A 102 -14.47 1.63 -13.04
C ALA A 102 -13.16 0.89 -12.74
N THR A 103 -13.10 0.05 -11.70
CA THR A 103 -11.89 -0.59 -11.20
C THR A 103 -11.93 -2.12 -11.19
N GLY A 104 -13.12 -2.73 -11.17
CA GLY A 104 -13.31 -4.16 -10.95
C GLY A 104 -12.70 -5.10 -11.99
N GLN A 105 -12.24 -4.57 -13.13
CA GLN A 105 -11.51 -5.33 -14.14
C GLN A 105 -9.98 -5.17 -14.03
N ASN A 106 -9.50 -4.32 -13.14
CA ASN A 106 -8.07 -4.06 -13.00
C ASN A 106 -7.46 -4.94 -11.90
N PRO A 107 -6.28 -5.54 -12.12
CA PRO A 107 -5.55 -6.21 -11.05
C PRO A 107 -5.17 -5.19 -9.96
N ILE A 108 -5.29 -5.60 -8.70
CA ILE A 108 -5.06 -4.73 -7.54
C ILE A 108 -3.70 -5.01 -6.92
N GLY A 109 -2.94 -3.96 -6.67
CA GLY A 109 -1.73 -3.96 -5.87
C GLY A 109 -1.89 -3.12 -4.60
N LEU A 110 -1.08 -3.42 -3.58
CA LEU A 110 -1.07 -2.67 -2.32
C LEU A 110 0.28 -1.98 -2.10
N PHE A 111 0.25 -0.70 -1.78
CA PHE A 111 1.42 0.06 -1.36
C PHE A 111 1.25 0.48 0.10
N GLY A 112 2.05 -0.11 0.99
CA GLY A 112 2.03 0.20 2.41
C GLY A 112 3.25 1.00 2.87
N ALA A 113 3.04 2.05 3.65
CA ALA A 113 4.11 2.86 4.25
C ALA A 113 4.14 2.68 5.77
N SER A 114 5.31 2.45 6.36
CA SER A 114 5.48 2.27 7.81
C SER A 114 4.49 1.21 8.38
N THR A 115 3.62 1.56 9.34
CA THR A 115 2.56 0.68 9.88
C THR A 115 1.56 0.23 8.81
N GLY A 116 1.30 1.05 7.79
CA GLY A 116 0.43 0.68 6.66
C GLY A 116 0.94 -0.52 5.86
N ALA A 117 2.25 -0.81 5.92
CA ALA A 117 2.79 -2.03 5.30
C ALA A 117 2.27 -3.31 5.96
N ALA A 118 2.10 -3.31 7.28
CA ALA A 118 1.50 -4.43 7.98
C ALA A 118 0.03 -4.62 7.60
N ALA A 119 -0.74 -3.53 7.53
CA ALA A 119 -2.13 -3.58 7.06
C ALA A 119 -2.23 -4.14 5.63
N ALA A 120 -1.33 -3.70 4.72
CA ALA A 120 -1.27 -4.20 3.35
C ALA A 120 -0.95 -5.72 3.29
N LEU A 121 -0.03 -6.20 4.12
CA LEU A 121 0.33 -7.62 4.17
C LEU A 121 -0.79 -8.48 4.77
N LEU A 122 -1.47 -7.99 5.82
CA LEU A 122 -2.67 -8.64 6.36
C LEU A 122 -3.77 -8.75 5.29
N THR A 123 -4.10 -7.66 4.61
CA THR A 123 -5.07 -7.66 3.50
C THR A 123 -4.68 -8.64 2.40
N ALA A 124 -3.38 -8.67 2.01
CA ALA A 124 -2.90 -9.62 1.01
C ALA A 124 -3.02 -11.08 1.45
N ALA A 125 -2.84 -11.36 2.74
CA ALA A 125 -3.05 -12.69 3.32
C ALA A 125 -4.53 -13.10 3.36
N GLU A 126 -5.45 -12.14 3.53
CA GLU A 126 -6.91 -12.36 3.55
C GLU A 126 -7.53 -12.43 2.16
N ARG A 127 -6.94 -11.76 1.17
CA ARG A 127 -7.44 -11.68 -0.21
C ARG A 127 -6.40 -12.18 -1.23
N PRO A 128 -5.87 -13.41 -1.07
CA PRO A 128 -4.79 -13.92 -1.91
C PRO A 128 -5.14 -14.09 -3.38
N ALA A 129 -6.43 -14.17 -3.72
CA ALA A 129 -6.91 -14.24 -5.09
C ALA A 129 -7.13 -12.87 -5.75
N VAL A 130 -7.16 -11.79 -4.97
CA VAL A 130 -7.46 -10.42 -5.42
C VAL A 130 -6.20 -9.56 -5.48
N ILE A 131 -5.28 -9.76 -4.52
CA ILE A 131 -4.06 -8.95 -4.43
C ILE A 131 -2.96 -9.61 -5.26
N HIS A 132 -2.49 -8.88 -6.28
CA HIS A 132 -1.51 -9.36 -7.26
C HIS A 132 -0.08 -8.98 -6.92
N ALA A 133 0.14 -7.91 -6.15
CA ALA A 133 1.47 -7.49 -5.69
C ALA A 133 1.37 -6.59 -4.45
N VAL A 134 2.42 -6.62 -3.62
CA VAL A 134 2.58 -5.74 -2.46
C VAL A 134 3.92 -5.02 -2.52
N VAL A 135 3.92 -3.73 -2.19
CA VAL A 135 5.13 -2.93 -1.93
C VAL A 135 5.03 -2.38 -0.51
N SER A 136 6.07 -2.60 0.27
CA SER A 136 6.29 -2.04 1.60
C SER A 136 7.40 -1.00 1.53
N ARG A 137 7.14 0.27 1.86
CA ARG A 137 8.14 1.34 1.90
C ARG A 137 8.41 1.77 3.34
N GLY A 138 9.65 1.59 3.82
CA GLY A 138 10.04 1.87 5.20
C GLY A 138 9.08 1.18 6.19
N GLY A 139 8.63 -0.01 5.81
CA GLY A 139 7.50 -0.68 6.46
C GLY A 139 7.87 -1.46 7.69
N ARG A 140 6.84 -1.76 8.47
CA ARG A 140 6.84 -2.63 9.65
C ARG A 140 6.11 -3.94 9.35
N PRO A 141 6.66 -4.79 8.43
CA PRO A 141 6.02 -6.06 8.07
C PRO A 141 5.89 -7.01 9.26
N ASP A 142 6.77 -6.89 10.25
CA ASP A 142 6.75 -7.66 11.49
C ASP A 142 5.41 -7.53 12.25
N LEU A 143 4.73 -6.40 12.15
CA LEU A 143 3.42 -6.17 12.78
C LEU A 143 2.28 -6.97 12.13
N ALA A 144 2.49 -7.58 10.98
CA ALA A 144 1.53 -8.50 10.37
C ALA A 144 1.54 -9.91 11.02
N GLY A 145 2.54 -10.21 11.86
CA GLY A 145 2.61 -11.44 12.65
C GLY A 145 2.46 -12.71 11.80
N ASP A 146 1.63 -13.63 12.28
CA ASP A 146 1.40 -14.94 11.62
C ASP A 146 0.76 -14.84 10.23
N ALA A 147 0.16 -13.69 9.88
CA ALA A 147 -0.40 -13.48 8.54
C ALA A 147 0.68 -13.55 7.46
N LEU A 148 1.94 -13.25 7.77
CA LEU A 148 3.06 -13.35 6.85
C LEU A 148 3.18 -14.73 6.20
N THR A 149 2.84 -15.79 6.92
CA THR A 149 2.89 -17.18 6.39
C THR A 149 1.85 -17.46 5.31
N ARG A 150 0.78 -16.63 5.25
CA ARG A 150 -0.34 -16.77 4.31
C ARG A 150 -0.25 -15.83 3.11
N VAL A 151 0.66 -14.86 3.12
CA VAL A 151 0.88 -13.95 1.98
C VAL A 151 1.30 -14.78 0.75
N ARG A 152 0.59 -14.60 -0.36
CA ARG A 152 0.87 -15.25 -1.64
C ARG A 152 1.34 -14.26 -2.71
N ALA A 153 0.93 -13.00 -2.58
CA ALA A 153 1.27 -11.95 -3.52
C ALA A 153 2.79 -11.69 -3.53
N PRO A 154 3.42 -11.57 -4.71
CA PRO A 154 4.80 -11.08 -4.83
C PRO A 154 4.98 -9.80 -4.02
N THR A 155 6.00 -9.77 -3.16
CA THR A 155 6.20 -8.68 -2.21
C THR A 155 7.57 -8.05 -2.37
N LEU A 156 7.60 -6.72 -2.47
CA LEU A 156 8.81 -5.89 -2.44
C LEU A 156 8.89 -5.14 -1.13
N LEU A 157 10.02 -5.28 -0.43
CA LEU A 157 10.35 -4.53 0.78
C LEU A 157 11.41 -3.48 0.42
N ILE A 158 11.03 -2.21 0.44
CA ILE A 158 11.93 -1.06 0.21
C ILE A 158 12.28 -0.50 1.58
N VAL A 159 13.54 -0.60 1.97
CA VAL A 159 14.00 -0.22 3.31
C VAL A 159 15.03 0.89 3.22
N CYS A 160 15.00 1.77 4.19
CA CYS A 160 15.97 2.86 4.37
C CYS A 160 17.33 2.30 4.77
N GLY A 161 18.40 2.74 4.12
CA GLY A 161 19.76 2.28 4.43
C GLY A 161 20.23 2.71 5.80
N ASP A 162 19.76 3.87 6.28
CA ASP A 162 20.16 4.45 7.56
C ASP A 162 19.18 4.16 8.72
N ASP A 163 18.30 3.15 8.54
CA ASP A 163 17.35 2.66 9.56
C ASP A 163 17.62 1.17 9.83
N GLU A 164 18.72 0.89 10.55
CA GLU A 164 19.16 -0.48 10.85
C GLU A 164 18.09 -1.29 11.58
N GLN A 165 17.34 -0.66 12.48
CA GLN A 165 16.29 -1.34 13.23
C GLN A 165 15.18 -1.83 12.29
N VAL A 166 14.70 -0.98 11.40
CA VAL A 166 13.66 -1.36 10.43
C VAL A 166 14.20 -2.37 9.44
N LEU A 167 15.47 -2.27 9.03
CA LEU A 167 16.11 -3.26 8.16
C LEU A 167 16.12 -4.66 8.80
N ASP A 168 16.46 -4.76 10.08
CA ASP A 168 16.47 -6.04 10.79
C ASP A 168 15.08 -6.62 10.98
N LEU A 169 14.07 -5.78 11.29
CA LEU A 169 12.67 -6.19 11.36
C LEU A 169 12.15 -6.71 10.01
N ASN A 170 12.54 -6.08 8.90
CA ASN A 170 12.20 -6.56 7.56
C ASN A 170 12.87 -7.92 7.27
N ARG A 171 14.15 -8.10 7.60
CA ARG A 171 14.86 -9.37 7.46
C ARG A 171 14.23 -10.49 8.31
N GLN A 172 13.75 -10.16 9.51
CA GLN A 172 13.03 -11.11 10.37
C GLN A 172 11.69 -11.50 9.74
N ALA A 173 10.89 -10.52 9.28
CA ALA A 173 9.62 -10.78 8.63
C ALA A 173 9.76 -11.66 7.38
N MET A 174 10.80 -11.44 6.56
CA MET A 174 11.10 -12.26 5.38
C MET A 174 11.24 -13.75 5.72
N ARG A 175 11.81 -14.10 6.89
CA ARG A 175 11.97 -15.49 7.32
C ARG A 175 10.66 -16.18 7.66
N HIS A 176 9.61 -15.43 7.95
CA HIS A 176 8.28 -15.95 8.23
C HIS A 176 7.38 -16.04 6.98
N MET A 177 7.78 -15.43 5.87
CA MET A 177 7.02 -15.49 4.63
C MET A 177 7.31 -16.81 3.89
N THR A 178 6.26 -17.42 3.34
CA THR A 178 6.37 -18.64 2.52
C THR A 178 6.80 -18.35 1.09
N ILE A 179 6.56 -17.13 0.60
CA ILE A 179 7.13 -16.61 -0.63
C ILE A 179 8.54 -16.08 -0.35
N VAL A 180 9.31 -15.83 -1.40
CA VAL A 180 10.61 -15.14 -1.30
C VAL A 180 10.38 -13.67 -1.65
N PRO A 181 10.25 -12.76 -0.67
CA PRO A 181 10.09 -11.34 -0.96
C PRO A 181 11.41 -10.75 -1.45
N ARG A 182 11.31 -9.72 -2.29
CA ARG A 182 12.47 -8.95 -2.72
C ARG A 182 12.76 -7.83 -1.70
N LEU A 183 14.01 -7.69 -1.29
CA LEU A 183 14.49 -6.62 -0.44
C LEU A 183 15.33 -5.65 -1.25
N GLU A 184 14.98 -4.37 -1.23
CA GLU A 184 15.74 -3.27 -1.81
C GLU A 184 16.10 -2.26 -0.71
N ILE A 185 17.37 -1.92 -0.63
CA ILE A 185 17.88 -0.96 0.37
C ILE A 185 18.20 0.34 -0.36
N VAL A 186 17.57 1.43 0.05
CA VAL A 186 17.86 2.77 -0.47
C VAL A 186 18.92 3.40 0.41
N ALA A 187 20.15 3.42 -0.09
CA ALA A 187 21.29 3.97 0.64
C ALA A 187 21.11 5.47 0.97
N GLY A 188 21.50 5.88 2.15
CA GLY A 188 21.38 7.26 2.62
C GLY A 188 19.96 7.72 2.92
N ALA A 189 18.97 6.84 2.84
CA ALA A 189 17.61 7.14 3.23
C ALA A 189 17.40 6.93 4.73
N THR A 190 16.79 7.90 5.39
CA THR A 190 16.21 7.75 6.72
C THR A 190 14.75 7.28 6.62
N HIS A 191 14.11 7.01 7.75
CA HIS A 191 12.76 6.40 7.81
C HIS A 191 11.71 7.10 6.93
N LEU A 192 11.78 8.41 6.78
CA LEU A 192 10.79 9.18 6.02
C LEU A 192 11.18 9.40 4.55
N PHE A 193 12.38 8.98 4.11
CA PHE A 193 12.89 9.21 2.75
C PHE A 193 12.88 10.70 2.40
N GLU A 194 13.40 11.55 3.30
CA GLU A 194 13.41 13.01 3.11
C GLU A 194 14.65 13.49 2.38
N GLU A 195 15.68 12.66 2.27
CA GLU A 195 16.91 12.97 1.60
C GLU A 195 16.69 13.05 0.08
N PRO A 196 17.38 13.97 -0.61
CA PRO A 196 17.19 14.19 -2.04
C PRO A 196 17.31 12.91 -2.87
N GLY A 197 16.28 12.61 -3.67
CA GLY A 197 16.24 11.47 -4.58
C GLY A 197 15.89 10.12 -3.95
N THR A 198 15.86 10.00 -2.61
CA THR A 198 15.59 8.72 -1.96
C THR A 198 14.14 8.27 -2.15
N LEU A 199 13.19 9.20 -2.04
CA LEU A 199 11.77 8.92 -2.27
C LEU A 199 11.49 8.63 -3.75
N ASP A 200 12.15 9.34 -4.66
CA ASP A 200 12.03 9.10 -6.10
C ASP A 200 12.53 7.69 -6.44
N ARG A 201 13.66 7.30 -5.86
CA ARG A 201 14.18 5.93 -6.02
C ARG A 201 13.20 4.87 -5.50
N ALA A 202 12.58 5.10 -4.35
CA ALA A 202 11.57 4.20 -3.81
C ALA A 202 10.32 4.13 -4.72
N ALA A 203 9.91 5.26 -5.30
CA ALA A 203 8.79 5.32 -6.23
C ALA A 203 9.06 4.59 -7.56
N GLU A 204 10.28 4.72 -8.12
CA GLU A 204 10.72 3.97 -9.30
C GLU A 204 10.72 2.46 -9.05
N LEU A 205 11.30 2.01 -7.93
CA LEU A 205 11.30 0.60 -7.55
C LEU A 205 9.88 0.03 -7.40
N ALA A 206 8.97 0.82 -6.83
CA ALA A 206 7.57 0.45 -6.70
C ALA A 206 6.86 0.36 -8.05
N ALA A 207 7.10 1.34 -8.94
CA ALA A 207 6.53 1.35 -10.29
C ALA A 207 6.97 0.13 -11.09
N ASP A 208 8.28 -0.16 -11.12
CA ASP A 208 8.84 -1.33 -11.80
C ASP A 208 8.27 -2.64 -11.26
N TRP A 209 8.08 -2.73 -9.93
CA TRP A 209 7.50 -3.90 -9.29
C TRP A 209 6.06 -4.12 -9.70
N PHE A 210 5.23 -3.09 -9.62
CA PHE A 210 3.83 -3.20 -9.97
C PHE A 210 3.63 -3.45 -11.47
N LEU A 211 4.36 -2.79 -12.35
CA LEU A 211 4.29 -3.05 -13.80
C LEU A 211 4.64 -4.51 -14.14
N ARG A 212 5.62 -5.08 -13.47
CA ARG A 212 6.02 -6.47 -13.68
C ARG A 212 4.95 -7.47 -13.24
N HIS A 213 4.22 -7.19 -12.18
CA HIS A 213 3.29 -8.14 -11.58
C HIS A 213 1.81 -7.88 -11.91
N LEU A 214 1.47 -6.68 -12.39
CA LEU A 214 0.10 -6.29 -12.77
C LEU A 214 -0.04 -6.10 -14.29
N GLY A 215 1.08 -5.81 -15.00
CA GLY A 215 1.06 -5.48 -16.42
C GLY A 215 0.81 -6.67 -17.37
N THR A 216 0.76 -7.89 -16.87
CA THR A 216 0.50 -9.10 -17.67
C THR A 216 -0.93 -9.57 -17.53
N THR A 217 -1.91 -8.82 -18.07
CA THR A 217 -3.13 -9.48 -18.51
C THR A 217 -2.81 -10.10 -19.87
N PRO A 218 -2.84 -11.42 -20.06
CA PRO A 218 -2.83 -12.00 -21.39
C PRO A 218 -4.05 -11.44 -22.10
N GLY A 219 -3.84 -10.70 -23.19
CA GLY A 219 -4.94 -10.34 -24.08
C GLY A 219 -5.68 -11.61 -24.48
N PRO A 220 -7.00 -11.55 -24.71
CA PRO A 220 -7.73 -12.69 -25.23
C PRO A 220 -7.10 -13.11 -26.56
N VAL A 221 -6.70 -14.37 -26.64
CA VAL A 221 -6.28 -15.06 -27.87
C VAL A 221 -7.47 -15.19 -28.80
#